data_08eeed00775526a53cf5acc9ab20df85
#
_entry.id   08eeed00775526a53cf5acc9ab20df85
#
_cell.length_a   1.000
_cell.length_b   1.000
_cell.length_c   1.000
_cell.angle_alpha   90.00
_cell.angle_beta   90.00
_cell.angle_gamma   90.00
#
_symmetry.space_group_name_H-M   'P 1'
#
loop_
_entity.id
_entity.type
_entity.pdbx_description
1 polymer ?
#
loop_
_entity_poly.entity_id
_entity_poly.type
_entity_poly.pdbx_seq_one_letter_code
_entity_poly.pdbx_strand_id
1 'polypeptide(L)'
;MSERYVEGFKDGTEWLGKRLLAYERSDGSPLFLGVVARVSARKDSLDGGRLCVSGFSTTYLLENGENCHSWLDWTLADIVGELCEKAGVKLLANPENRDPVGYVCQYNESDFDFIRRLAWKYKEWLYYDGTRLVFGKPELPDAVGLEFERNLISFETGVQTLARPAKVFSYVSKDDHGMAEPTPDKPSGLDELGHKAFRASMELFREPALQYAHSRVHHMKEMELYVKKKQEAETAESHYVECSTRGVWLSVGSVVKLSCSFGKRIGSVANASMGEFLIIDVTHEVGDDRFYGNSFRAIPSVARSLPVRDVGRSVAETQVARVIGNADPDGKGRVQVQMNWQTGNMRTGWIRVMTPDGGGSENVPTNRGFVFIPEVGDHVLVGFRHGDPNRPYVMGSLFNGRTGVGGFAENHLKSIRTRSGHVIELDDAPSSLGITIKDNKGNSVHIDSAEDSIVVNAEKDITFNAAETFTVNAKNMKLNVEENAIENVGKDKVSTIGNKVSLEATEKEEEISNDSSINIGGLSSQTAGEIVQSATSGDAAITAEGKALLQGKDDARICKG
;
A
#
# COMPACT_ATOMS: atom_id res chain seq x y z
N MET A 1 -39.50 20.13 -44.28
CA MET A 1 -39.52 18.66 -44.07
C MET A 1 -40.96 18.20 -44.29
N SER A 2 -41.24 17.10 -44.98
CA SER A 2 -42.58 16.55 -45.05
C SER A 2 -43.00 16.00 -43.67
N GLU A 3 -44.28 16.12 -43.34
CA GLU A 3 -44.84 15.58 -42.06
C GLU A 3 -44.45 14.11 -41.86
N ARG A 4 -44.55 13.29 -42.88
CA ARG A 4 -44.14 11.86 -42.88
C ARG A 4 -42.69 11.63 -42.47
N TYR A 5 -41.77 12.54 -42.80
CA TYR A 5 -40.36 12.43 -42.41
C TYR A 5 -40.17 12.70 -40.91
N VAL A 6 -40.91 13.67 -40.39
CA VAL A 6 -40.89 14.04 -38.95
C VAL A 6 -41.54 12.95 -38.10
N GLU A 7 -42.66 12.35 -38.56
CA GLU A 7 -43.31 11.22 -37.90
C GLU A 7 -42.43 9.98 -37.85
N GLY A 8 -41.85 9.56 -39.02
CA GLY A 8 -40.94 8.42 -39.05
C GLY A 8 -39.67 8.60 -38.21
N PHE A 9 -39.20 9.84 -37.99
CA PHE A 9 -38.12 10.11 -37.06
C PHE A 9 -38.56 9.98 -35.61
N LYS A 10 -39.74 10.49 -35.25
CA LYS A 10 -40.30 10.35 -33.92
C LYS A 10 -40.46 8.87 -33.52
N ASP A 11 -41.05 8.07 -34.41
CA ASP A 11 -41.19 6.63 -34.19
C ASP A 11 -39.82 5.94 -34.05
N GLY A 12 -38.84 6.34 -34.84
CA GLY A 12 -37.46 5.83 -34.74
C GLY A 12 -36.78 6.12 -33.40
N THR A 13 -37.16 7.20 -32.70
CA THR A 13 -36.57 7.52 -31.38
C THR A 13 -36.93 6.51 -30.29
N GLU A 14 -38.02 5.74 -30.46
CA GLU A 14 -38.39 4.65 -29.53
C GLU A 14 -37.39 3.51 -29.50
N TRP A 15 -36.49 3.44 -30.51
CA TRP A 15 -35.43 2.44 -30.57
C TRP A 15 -34.23 2.76 -29.68
N LEU A 16 -34.08 4.01 -29.23
CA LEU A 16 -33.00 4.39 -28.33
C LEU A 16 -32.99 3.51 -27.07
N GLY A 17 -31.82 2.97 -26.73
CA GLY A 17 -31.62 2.08 -25.58
C GLY A 17 -32.14 0.65 -25.80
N LYS A 18 -32.77 0.34 -26.94
CA LYS A 18 -33.23 -1.03 -27.23
C LYS A 18 -32.07 -1.91 -27.66
N ARG A 19 -32.24 -3.22 -27.44
CA ARG A 19 -31.29 -4.22 -27.90
C ARG A 19 -31.36 -4.36 -29.42
N LEU A 20 -30.19 -4.41 -30.07
CA LEU A 20 -30.01 -4.69 -31.49
C LEU A 20 -29.48 -6.11 -31.65
N LEU A 21 -30.14 -6.91 -32.47
CA LEU A 21 -29.71 -8.27 -32.81
C LEU A 21 -29.58 -8.40 -34.32
N ALA A 22 -28.37 -8.71 -34.80
CA ALA A 22 -28.16 -9.26 -36.13
C ALA A 22 -28.05 -10.78 -36.03
N TYR A 23 -28.71 -11.50 -36.93
CA TYR A 23 -28.73 -12.98 -36.92
C TYR A 23 -28.63 -13.53 -38.33
N GLU A 24 -28.10 -14.73 -38.46
CA GLU A 24 -28.10 -15.51 -39.69
C GLU A 24 -29.53 -15.95 -40.04
N ARG A 25 -29.94 -15.65 -41.25
CA ARG A 25 -31.32 -15.91 -41.66
C ARG A 25 -31.61 -17.41 -41.85
N SER A 26 -30.60 -18.19 -42.14
CA SER A 26 -30.74 -19.62 -42.48
C SER A 26 -31.08 -20.49 -41.26
N ASP A 27 -30.46 -20.17 -40.09
CA ASP A 27 -30.56 -20.97 -38.86
C ASP A 27 -30.90 -20.15 -37.60
N GLY A 28 -31.02 -18.82 -37.73
CA GLY A 28 -31.33 -17.92 -36.63
C GLY A 28 -30.19 -17.71 -35.65
N SER A 29 -28.96 -18.15 -35.96
CA SER A 29 -27.80 -17.96 -35.10
C SER A 29 -27.48 -16.48 -34.92
N PRO A 30 -27.21 -16.02 -33.68
CA PRO A 30 -26.89 -14.61 -33.42
C PRO A 30 -25.48 -14.30 -33.93
N LEU A 31 -25.38 -13.27 -34.77
CA LEU A 31 -24.14 -12.78 -35.35
C LEU A 31 -23.60 -11.58 -34.58
N PHE A 32 -24.47 -10.69 -34.13
CA PHE A 32 -24.11 -9.51 -33.36
C PHE A 32 -25.23 -9.11 -32.41
N LEU A 33 -24.87 -8.82 -31.17
CA LEU A 33 -25.75 -8.31 -30.12
C LEU A 33 -25.23 -6.94 -29.65
N GLY A 34 -26.07 -5.92 -29.73
CA GLY A 34 -25.70 -4.56 -29.36
C GLY A 34 -26.84 -3.78 -28.70
N VAL A 35 -26.61 -2.49 -28.54
CA VAL A 35 -27.55 -1.52 -27.98
C VAL A 35 -27.60 -0.31 -28.92
N VAL A 36 -28.80 0.15 -29.24
CA VAL A 36 -29.00 1.37 -30.04
C VAL A 36 -28.66 2.59 -29.20
N ALA A 37 -27.63 3.33 -29.60
CA ALA A 37 -27.16 4.50 -28.89
C ALA A 37 -27.56 5.81 -29.58
N ARG A 38 -27.83 5.77 -30.90
CA ARG A 38 -28.17 6.95 -31.68
C ARG A 38 -29.16 6.63 -32.77
N VAL A 39 -30.14 7.49 -32.94
CA VAL A 39 -31.04 7.54 -34.07
C VAL A 39 -30.95 8.92 -34.72
N SER A 40 -30.74 8.97 -36.01
CA SER A 40 -30.67 10.23 -36.77
C SER A 40 -31.40 10.11 -38.10
N ALA A 41 -31.96 11.19 -38.56
CA ALA A 41 -32.58 11.27 -39.87
C ALA A 41 -31.75 12.18 -40.79
N ARG A 42 -31.41 11.69 -41.99
CA ARG A 42 -30.68 12.42 -43.01
C ARG A 42 -31.54 12.56 -44.24
N LYS A 43 -31.53 13.73 -44.80
CA LYS A 43 -32.15 14.00 -46.10
C LYS A 43 -31.16 14.78 -46.96
N ASP A 44 -30.87 14.30 -48.16
CA ASP A 44 -30.14 15.04 -49.15
C ASP A 44 -30.98 15.22 -50.42
N SER A 45 -30.46 15.98 -51.41
CA SER A 45 -31.21 16.36 -52.60
C SER A 45 -31.39 15.23 -53.61
N LEU A 46 -30.60 14.18 -53.53
CA LEU A 46 -30.56 13.09 -54.51
C LEU A 46 -31.25 11.82 -53.97
N ASP A 47 -31.13 11.58 -52.68
CA ASP A 47 -31.74 10.44 -51.99
C ASP A 47 -32.95 10.90 -51.18
N GLY A 48 -34.00 10.11 -51.14
CA GLY A 48 -35.10 10.32 -50.19
C GLY A 48 -34.60 10.40 -48.74
N GLY A 49 -35.45 10.72 -47.77
CA GLY A 49 -35.04 10.74 -46.37
C GLY A 49 -34.62 9.34 -45.90
N ARG A 50 -33.50 9.23 -45.20
CA ARG A 50 -33.00 8.00 -44.57
C ARG A 50 -33.04 8.10 -43.04
N LEU A 51 -33.51 7.08 -42.36
CA LEU A 51 -33.37 6.91 -40.93
C LEU A 51 -32.08 6.11 -40.66
N CYS A 52 -31.17 6.72 -39.92
CA CYS A 52 -29.90 6.07 -39.51
C CYS A 52 -29.98 5.66 -38.06
N VAL A 53 -29.74 4.40 -37.80
CA VAL A 53 -29.66 3.84 -36.44
C VAL A 53 -28.22 3.39 -36.21
N SER A 54 -27.62 3.83 -35.13
CA SER A 54 -26.25 3.48 -34.74
C SER A 54 -26.25 2.97 -33.29
N GLY A 55 -25.37 2.05 -33.03
CA GLY A 55 -25.23 1.46 -31.70
C GLY A 55 -23.84 0.87 -31.50
N PHE A 56 -23.68 0.32 -30.33
CA PHE A 56 -22.45 -0.35 -29.91
C PHE A 56 -22.75 -1.77 -29.49
N SER A 57 -21.72 -2.58 -29.30
CA SER A 57 -21.82 -3.87 -28.63
C SER A 57 -22.43 -3.73 -27.23
N THR A 58 -22.88 -4.82 -26.63
CA THR A 58 -23.44 -4.77 -25.26
C THR A 58 -22.44 -4.28 -24.21
N THR A 59 -21.14 -4.24 -24.52
CA THR A 59 -20.11 -3.63 -23.66
C THR A 59 -20.34 -2.14 -23.41
N TYR A 60 -21.11 -1.46 -24.26
CA TYR A 60 -21.54 -0.08 -24.02
C TYR A 60 -22.29 0.10 -22.70
N LEU A 61 -22.92 -0.94 -22.18
CA LEU A 61 -23.59 -0.91 -20.88
C LEU A 61 -22.60 -0.84 -19.70
N LEU A 62 -21.33 -1.12 -19.94
CA LEU A 62 -20.24 -0.97 -18.98
C LEU A 62 -19.61 0.43 -19.01
N GLU A 63 -20.00 1.29 -19.96
CA GLU A 63 -19.61 2.71 -20.02
C GLU A 63 -20.53 3.58 -19.17
N ASN A 64 -20.70 3.20 -17.90
CA ASN A 64 -21.67 3.76 -16.96
C ASN A 64 -21.18 5.02 -16.23
N GLY A 65 -20.08 5.61 -16.70
CA GLY A 65 -19.44 6.78 -16.10
C GLY A 65 -18.33 6.41 -15.12
N GLU A 66 -17.66 7.43 -14.61
CA GLU A 66 -16.55 7.26 -13.66
C GLU A 66 -17.06 6.72 -12.32
N ASN A 67 -16.47 5.63 -11.87
CA ASN A 67 -16.84 4.93 -10.64
C ASN A 67 -15.62 4.67 -9.76
N CYS A 68 -15.86 4.48 -8.46
CA CYS A 68 -14.88 4.05 -7.48
C CYS A 68 -15.38 2.78 -6.77
N HIS A 69 -14.62 1.71 -6.87
CA HIS A 69 -14.91 0.44 -6.22
C HIS A 69 -13.62 -0.29 -5.86
N SER A 70 -13.64 -1.23 -4.92
CA SER A 70 -12.47 -2.04 -4.61
C SER A 70 -12.83 -3.47 -4.22
N TRP A 71 -11.94 -4.37 -4.60
CA TRP A 71 -12.00 -5.80 -4.26
C TRP A 71 -10.74 -6.19 -3.51
N LEU A 72 -10.88 -7.11 -2.58
CA LEU A 72 -9.78 -7.67 -1.81
C LEU A 72 -9.83 -9.19 -1.88
N ASP A 73 -8.75 -9.80 -2.38
CA ASP A 73 -8.59 -11.25 -2.51
C ASP A 73 -9.65 -11.94 -3.40
N TRP A 74 -10.06 -11.24 -4.45
CA TRP A 74 -10.92 -11.78 -5.50
C TRP A 74 -10.10 -12.23 -6.70
N THR A 75 -10.64 -13.18 -7.49
CA THR A 75 -10.05 -13.55 -8.78
C THR A 75 -10.44 -12.56 -9.87
N LEU A 76 -9.63 -12.49 -10.95
CA LEU A 76 -9.98 -11.64 -12.10
C LEU A 76 -11.33 -12.03 -12.72
N ALA A 77 -11.63 -13.33 -12.79
CA ALA A 77 -12.88 -13.84 -13.32
C ALA A 77 -14.10 -13.38 -12.51
N ASP A 78 -13.97 -13.40 -11.16
CA ASP A 78 -15.06 -12.96 -10.28
C ASP A 78 -15.30 -11.45 -10.39
N ILE A 79 -14.23 -10.65 -10.43
CA ILE A 79 -14.32 -9.18 -10.56
C ILE A 79 -15.03 -8.81 -11.88
N VAL A 80 -14.55 -9.34 -13.00
CA VAL A 80 -15.12 -9.04 -14.32
C VAL A 80 -16.53 -9.63 -14.43
N GLY A 81 -16.77 -10.81 -13.83
CA GLY A 81 -18.07 -11.47 -13.76
C GLY A 81 -19.12 -10.60 -13.06
N GLU A 82 -18.79 -10.08 -11.88
CA GLU A 82 -19.68 -9.18 -11.11
C GLU A 82 -20.10 -7.95 -11.92
N LEU A 83 -19.13 -7.28 -12.56
CA LEU A 83 -19.40 -6.08 -13.36
C LEU A 83 -20.27 -6.40 -14.58
N CYS A 84 -19.96 -7.49 -15.31
CA CYS A 84 -20.74 -7.91 -16.47
C CYS A 84 -22.17 -8.35 -16.08
N GLU A 85 -22.32 -9.05 -14.97
CA GLU A 85 -23.64 -9.47 -14.46
C GLU A 85 -24.51 -8.26 -14.11
N LYS A 86 -23.98 -7.29 -13.37
CA LYS A 86 -24.67 -6.03 -13.02
C LYS A 86 -25.10 -5.25 -14.26
N ALA A 87 -24.27 -5.21 -15.30
CA ALA A 87 -24.57 -4.53 -16.56
C ALA A 87 -25.45 -5.36 -17.51
N GLY A 88 -25.69 -6.63 -17.24
CA GLY A 88 -26.40 -7.54 -18.14
C GLY A 88 -25.66 -7.84 -19.43
N VAL A 89 -24.31 -7.90 -19.37
CA VAL A 89 -23.42 -8.24 -20.47
C VAL A 89 -23.05 -9.72 -20.39
N LYS A 90 -23.20 -10.44 -21.50
CA LYS A 90 -22.76 -11.84 -21.56
C LYS A 90 -21.24 -11.90 -21.52
N LEU A 91 -20.69 -12.76 -20.68
CA LEU A 91 -19.25 -12.93 -20.46
C LEU A 91 -18.82 -14.38 -20.73
N LEU A 92 -17.68 -14.54 -21.39
CA LEU A 92 -16.87 -15.75 -21.39
C LEU A 92 -15.55 -15.43 -20.67
N ALA A 93 -15.42 -15.84 -19.41
CA ALA A 93 -14.23 -15.61 -18.62
C ALA A 93 -13.38 -16.88 -18.54
N ASN A 94 -12.14 -16.81 -19.02
CA ASN A 94 -11.13 -17.86 -18.90
C ASN A 94 -9.73 -17.23 -18.76
N PRO A 95 -9.48 -16.39 -17.72
CA PRO A 95 -8.17 -15.79 -17.53
C PRO A 95 -7.13 -16.86 -17.19
N GLU A 96 -5.90 -16.64 -17.64
CA GLU A 96 -4.77 -17.49 -17.29
C GLU A 96 -4.37 -17.32 -15.81
N ASN A 97 -4.49 -16.08 -15.29
CA ASN A 97 -4.33 -15.81 -13.87
C ASN A 97 -5.61 -16.21 -13.11
N ARG A 98 -5.56 -17.32 -12.39
CA ARG A 98 -6.67 -17.88 -11.61
C ARG A 98 -6.58 -17.61 -10.11
N ASP A 99 -5.44 -17.10 -9.65
CA ASP A 99 -5.22 -16.79 -8.23
C ASP A 99 -5.88 -15.46 -7.83
N PRO A 100 -6.27 -15.31 -6.56
CA PRO A 100 -6.72 -14.05 -6.03
C PRO A 100 -5.67 -12.95 -6.20
N VAL A 101 -6.08 -11.79 -6.68
CA VAL A 101 -5.16 -10.70 -7.08
C VAL A 101 -4.85 -9.68 -5.95
N GLY A 102 -5.24 -9.99 -4.72
CA GLY A 102 -5.07 -9.10 -3.57
C GLY A 102 -5.96 -7.86 -3.69
N TYR A 103 -5.44 -6.69 -3.29
CA TYR A 103 -6.20 -5.44 -3.37
C TYR A 103 -6.21 -4.88 -4.80
N VAL A 104 -7.41 -4.74 -5.36
CA VAL A 104 -7.66 -4.13 -6.68
C VAL A 104 -8.68 -3.02 -6.53
N CYS A 105 -8.42 -1.89 -7.17
CA CYS A 105 -9.21 -0.68 -7.07
C CYS A 105 -9.56 -0.16 -8.47
N GLN A 106 -10.84 0.06 -8.71
CA GLN A 106 -11.38 0.91 -9.76
C GLN A 106 -11.42 2.33 -9.20
N TYR A 107 -10.87 3.31 -9.92
CA TYR A 107 -10.80 4.67 -9.44
C TYR A 107 -11.00 5.68 -10.58
N ASN A 108 -12.11 6.40 -10.55
CA ASN A 108 -12.52 7.39 -11.55
C ASN A 108 -12.41 6.86 -12.99
N GLU A 109 -12.95 5.69 -13.23
CA GLU A 109 -12.99 5.06 -14.55
C GLU A 109 -14.29 4.28 -14.73
N SER A 110 -14.76 4.10 -15.98
CA SER A 110 -15.93 3.27 -16.27
C SER A 110 -15.65 1.80 -15.97
N ASP A 111 -16.70 0.99 -15.83
CA ASP A 111 -16.53 -0.45 -15.64
C ASP A 111 -15.79 -1.08 -16.83
N PHE A 112 -16.02 -0.57 -18.06
CA PHE A 112 -15.33 -1.08 -19.24
C PHE A 112 -13.85 -0.68 -19.27
N ASP A 113 -13.52 0.57 -18.95
CA ASP A 113 -12.12 1.01 -18.87
C ASP A 113 -11.35 0.28 -17.77
N PHE A 114 -12.01 0.01 -16.64
CA PHE A 114 -11.44 -0.82 -15.60
C PHE A 114 -11.15 -2.25 -16.06
N ILE A 115 -12.10 -2.92 -16.76
CA ILE A 115 -11.89 -4.25 -17.33
C ILE A 115 -10.74 -4.22 -18.36
N ARG A 116 -10.68 -3.19 -19.23
CA ARG A 116 -9.59 -2.99 -20.20
C ARG A 116 -8.25 -2.85 -19.48
N ARG A 117 -8.19 -2.08 -18.40
CA ARG A 117 -6.99 -1.89 -17.58
C ARG A 117 -6.58 -3.18 -16.88
N LEU A 118 -7.51 -3.99 -16.39
CA LEU A 118 -7.20 -5.32 -15.84
C LEU A 118 -6.62 -6.23 -16.92
N ALA A 119 -7.27 -6.33 -18.08
CA ALA A 119 -6.76 -7.12 -19.20
C ALA A 119 -5.35 -6.69 -19.62
N TRP A 120 -5.12 -5.38 -19.76
CA TRP A 120 -3.80 -4.83 -20.08
C TRP A 120 -2.76 -5.12 -18.99
N LYS A 121 -3.13 -4.97 -17.70
CA LYS A 121 -2.24 -5.16 -16.57
C LYS A 121 -1.77 -6.61 -16.43
N TYR A 122 -2.69 -7.56 -16.58
CA TYR A 122 -2.43 -8.99 -16.43
C TYR A 122 -2.13 -9.70 -17.74
N LYS A 123 -2.16 -8.95 -18.89
CA LYS A 123 -1.95 -9.49 -20.23
C LYS A 123 -2.94 -10.59 -20.59
N GLU A 124 -4.18 -10.41 -20.16
CA GLU A 124 -5.30 -11.26 -20.53
C GLU A 124 -5.94 -10.80 -21.84
N TRP A 125 -6.49 -11.73 -22.59
CA TRP A 125 -7.23 -11.40 -23.80
C TRP A 125 -8.51 -10.64 -23.46
N LEU A 126 -8.85 -9.64 -24.28
CA LEU A 126 -10.10 -8.91 -24.15
C LEU A 126 -10.61 -8.52 -25.53
N TYR A 127 -11.79 -9.03 -25.91
CA TYR A 127 -12.47 -8.66 -27.14
C TYR A 127 -13.96 -9.02 -27.05
N TYR A 128 -14.73 -8.47 -27.97
CA TYR A 128 -16.14 -8.82 -28.14
C TYR A 128 -16.29 -9.73 -29.38
N ASP A 129 -16.83 -10.94 -29.20
CA ASP A 129 -16.93 -11.94 -30.27
C ASP A 129 -18.13 -11.73 -31.20
N GLY A 130 -18.88 -10.65 -31.00
CA GLY A 130 -20.14 -10.34 -31.65
C GLY A 130 -21.35 -10.53 -30.73
N THR A 131 -21.29 -11.41 -29.76
CA THR A 131 -22.42 -11.73 -28.86
C THR A 131 -22.12 -11.64 -27.39
N ARG A 132 -20.86 -11.74 -27.00
CA ARG A 132 -20.38 -11.73 -25.61
C ARG A 132 -19.00 -11.10 -25.50
N LEU A 133 -18.69 -10.59 -24.32
CA LEU A 133 -17.35 -10.16 -23.96
C LEU A 133 -16.51 -11.40 -23.61
N VAL A 134 -15.33 -11.51 -24.18
CA VAL A 134 -14.34 -12.56 -23.88
C VAL A 134 -13.23 -11.95 -23.05
N PHE A 135 -12.99 -12.51 -21.86
CA PHE A 135 -11.92 -12.12 -20.95
C PHE A 135 -11.03 -13.33 -20.64
N GLY A 136 -9.76 -13.28 -21.03
CA GLY A 136 -8.86 -14.43 -21.03
C GLY A 136 -8.91 -15.22 -22.35
N LYS A 137 -7.94 -16.11 -22.55
CA LYS A 137 -7.80 -16.87 -23.79
C LYS A 137 -8.79 -18.04 -23.83
N PRO A 138 -9.76 -18.04 -24.78
CA PRO A 138 -10.65 -19.17 -24.98
C PRO A 138 -9.96 -20.31 -25.76
N GLU A 139 -10.61 -21.45 -25.83
CA GLU A 139 -10.31 -22.44 -26.87
C GLU A 139 -10.61 -21.82 -28.24
N LEU A 140 -9.63 -21.88 -29.14
CA LEU A 140 -9.79 -21.33 -30.47
C LEU A 140 -10.69 -22.24 -31.31
N PRO A 141 -11.60 -21.68 -32.14
CA PRO A 141 -12.43 -22.44 -33.02
C PRO A 141 -11.62 -23.07 -34.18
N ASP A 142 -12.23 -24.05 -34.85
CA ASP A 142 -11.66 -24.63 -36.06
C ASP A 142 -11.42 -23.56 -37.13
N ALA A 143 -10.33 -23.70 -37.89
CA ALA A 143 -9.95 -22.72 -38.89
C ALA A 143 -10.89 -22.73 -40.10
N VAL A 144 -11.42 -21.58 -40.46
CA VAL A 144 -12.21 -21.36 -41.69
C VAL A 144 -11.27 -21.21 -42.88
N GLY A 145 -11.45 -22.06 -43.90
CA GLY A 145 -10.67 -22.01 -45.14
C GLY A 145 -11.04 -20.82 -46.02
N LEU A 146 -10.07 -19.99 -46.35
CA LEU A 146 -10.20 -18.87 -47.28
C LEU A 146 -9.25 -19.08 -48.48
N GLU A 147 -9.82 -19.13 -49.67
CA GLU A 147 -9.09 -19.37 -50.92
C GLU A 147 -9.18 -18.14 -51.81
N PHE A 148 -8.04 -17.66 -52.27
CA PHE A 148 -7.95 -16.49 -53.14
C PHE A 148 -8.73 -16.73 -54.46
N GLU A 149 -9.44 -15.71 -54.95
CA GLU A 149 -10.37 -15.73 -56.10
C GLU A 149 -11.66 -16.56 -55.89
N ARG A 150 -11.84 -17.22 -54.74
CA ARG A 150 -13.08 -17.92 -54.44
C ARG A 150 -13.91 -17.14 -53.41
N ASN A 151 -13.49 -17.10 -52.16
CA ASN A 151 -14.12 -16.37 -51.08
C ASN A 151 -13.19 -15.31 -50.44
N LEU A 152 -11.91 -15.35 -50.74
CA LEU A 152 -10.93 -14.31 -50.42
C LEU A 152 -10.74 -13.43 -51.64
N ILE A 153 -11.07 -12.12 -51.49
CA ILE A 153 -11.05 -11.14 -52.61
C ILE A 153 -9.69 -10.46 -52.68
N SER A 154 -9.18 -10.02 -51.54
CA SER A 154 -7.87 -9.39 -51.44
C SER A 154 -7.17 -9.83 -50.16
N PHE A 155 -5.86 -9.84 -50.19
CA PHE A 155 -5.06 -9.96 -48.98
C PHE A 155 -3.77 -9.12 -49.13
N GLU A 156 -3.36 -8.59 -48.02
CA GLU A 156 -2.07 -7.97 -47.81
C GLU A 156 -1.37 -8.66 -46.65
N THR A 157 -0.09 -8.93 -46.74
CA THR A 157 0.73 -9.44 -45.63
C THR A 157 1.79 -8.41 -45.31
N GLY A 158 1.88 -8.04 -44.04
CA GLY A 158 2.81 -7.06 -43.53
C GLY A 158 3.69 -7.58 -42.40
N VAL A 159 4.94 -7.11 -42.39
CA VAL A 159 5.91 -7.41 -41.36
C VAL A 159 6.49 -6.12 -40.81
N GLN A 160 6.52 -5.96 -39.50
CA GLN A 160 6.93 -4.70 -38.86
C GLN A 160 7.79 -4.90 -37.61
N THR A 161 8.68 -3.95 -37.34
CA THR A 161 9.60 -3.98 -36.18
C THR A 161 8.92 -3.38 -34.96
N LEU A 162 8.30 -4.19 -34.11
CA LEU A 162 7.58 -3.76 -32.90
C LEU A 162 8.34 -4.02 -31.61
N ALA A 163 9.16 -5.06 -31.56
CA ALA A 163 9.86 -5.43 -30.35
C ALA A 163 10.76 -4.29 -29.83
N ARG A 164 10.75 -4.10 -28.52
CA ARG A 164 11.60 -3.14 -27.82
C ARG A 164 12.26 -3.86 -26.66
N PRO A 165 13.62 -3.98 -26.64
CA PRO A 165 14.31 -4.59 -25.52
C PRO A 165 14.09 -3.74 -24.26
N ALA A 166 13.79 -4.40 -23.18
CA ALA A 166 13.59 -3.76 -21.88
C ALA A 166 14.17 -4.60 -20.75
N LYS A 167 14.62 -3.93 -19.70
CA LYS A 167 14.89 -4.53 -18.41
C LYS A 167 13.83 -4.05 -17.44
N VAL A 168 12.94 -4.94 -17.03
CA VAL A 168 11.81 -4.59 -16.16
C VAL A 168 12.21 -4.84 -14.72
N PHE A 169 11.97 -3.87 -13.84
CA PHE A 169 12.28 -3.98 -12.42
C PHE A 169 11.04 -3.83 -11.54
N SER A 170 11.09 -4.44 -10.36
CA SER A 170 10.10 -4.32 -9.29
C SER A 170 10.76 -4.43 -7.92
N TYR A 171 10.05 -4.03 -6.88
CA TYR A 171 10.50 -4.13 -5.49
C TYR A 171 9.40 -4.66 -4.61
N VAL A 172 9.69 -5.74 -3.86
CA VAL A 172 8.81 -6.37 -2.87
C VAL A 172 9.24 -5.92 -1.48
N SER A 173 8.49 -4.99 -0.92
CA SER A 173 8.82 -4.41 0.39
C SER A 173 8.60 -5.34 1.58
N LYS A 174 7.84 -6.43 1.41
CA LYS A 174 7.62 -7.43 2.46
C LYS A 174 8.92 -8.17 2.80
N ASP A 175 9.70 -8.48 1.75
CA ASP A 175 10.90 -9.30 1.84
C ASP A 175 12.19 -8.49 1.60
N ASP A 176 12.06 -7.15 1.47
CA ASP A 176 13.15 -6.22 1.12
C ASP A 176 13.96 -6.68 -0.10
N HIS A 177 13.25 -7.12 -1.14
CA HIS A 177 13.86 -7.71 -2.32
C HIS A 177 13.56 -6.93 -3.60
N GLY A 178 14.63 -6.52 -4.30
CA GLY A 178 14.57 -5.94 -5.64
C GLY A 178 14.68 -7.04 -6.69
N MET A 179 13.83 -6.99 -7.72
CA MET A 179 13.84 -7.90 -8.84
C MET A 179 14.01 -7.13 -10.13
N ALA A 180 14.74 -7.69 -11.09
CA ALA A 180 14.85 -7.16 -12.43
C ALA A 180 15.04 -8.29 -13.44
N GLU A 181 14.28 -8.24 -14.54
CA GLU A 181 14.31 -9.27 -15.57
C GLU A 181 14.35 -8.61 -16.97
N PRO A 182 15.28 -9.01 -17.85
CA PRO A 182 15.29 -8.54 -19.22
C PRO A 182 14.20 -9.24 -20.06
N THR A 183 13.77 -8.58 -21.14
CA THR A 183 12.93 -9.23 -22.16
C THR A 183 13.65 -10.42 -22.78
N PRO A 184 12.95 -11.57 -22.97
CA PRO A 184 13.58 -12.77 -23.53
C PRO A 184 14.16 -12.57 -24.95
N ASP A 185 15.32 -13.12 -25.20
CA ASP A 185 15.95 -13.10 -26.54
C ASP A 185 15.21 -13.98 -27.55
N LYS A 186 14.40 -14.91 -27.07
CA LYS A 186 13.58 -15.81 -27.89
C LYS A 186 12.11 -15.61 -27.54
N PRO A 187 11.39 -14.79 -28.32
CA PRO A 187 9.97 -14.57 -28.10
C PRO A 187 9.17 -15.82 -28.43
N SER A 188 8.06 -16.03 -27.73
CA SER A 188 7.06 -17.05 -28.05
C SER A 188 5.85 -16.43 -28.75
N GLY A 189 5.07 -17.26 -29.43
CA GLY A 189 3.86 -16.81 -30.10
C GLY A 189 4.10 -16.09 -31.44
N LEU A 190 5.26 -16.23 -32.04
CA LEU A 190 5.56 -15.71 -33.37
C LEU A 190 5.75 -16.86 -34.39
N ASP A 191 5.37 -16.61 -35.62
CA ASP A 191 5.70 -17.44 -36.76
C ASP A 191 7.07 -17.07 -37.36
N GLU A 192 7.45 -17.67 -38.50
CA GLU A 192 8.76 -17.44 -39.11
C GLU A 192 8.99 -15.95 -39.50
N LEU A 193 7.97 -15.27 -40.03
CA LEU A 193 8.06 -13.87 -40.43
C LEU A 193 8.11 -12.95 -39.20
N GLY A 194 7.32 -13.23 -38.17
CA GLY A 194 7.37 -12.54 -36.89
C GLY A 194 8.75 -12.66 -36.20
N HIS A 195 9.38 -13.84 -36.27
CA HIS A 195 10.74 -14.03 -35.78
C HIS A 195 11.79 -13.22 -36.58
N LYS A 196 11.62 -13.04 -37.90
CA LYS A 196 12.49 -12.17 -38.70
C LYS A 196 12.34 -10.72 -38.27
N ALA A 197 11.09 -10.25 -38.09
CA ALA A 197 10.79 -8.91 -37.59
C ALA A 197 11.36 -8.65 -36.20
N PHE A 198 11.27 -9.64 -35.31
CA PHE A 198 11.83 -9.57 -33.96
C PHE A 198 13.35 -9.35 -34.01
N ARG A 199 14.08 -10.16 -34.79
CA ARG A 199 15.54 -10.01 -34.93
C ARG A 199 15.91 -8.62 -35.47
N ALA A 200 15.22 -8.16 -36.53
CA ALA A 200 15.44 -6.82 -37.07
C ALA A 200 15.16 -5.71 -36.02
N SER A 201 14.15 -5.88 -35.17
CA SER A 201 13.89 -4.96 -34.06
C SER A 201 15.05 -4.92 -33.06
N MET A 202 15.59 -6.08 -32.66
CA MET A 202 16.71 -6.17 -31.70
C MET A 202 18.01 -5.57 -32.27
N GLU A 203 18.23 -5.67 -33.57
CA GLU A 203 19.34 -5.02 -34.25
C GLU A 203 19.19 -3.49 -34.30
N LEU A 204 17.93 -3.01 -34.42
CA LEU A 204 17.60 -1.60 -34.47
C LEU A 204 17.69 -0.94 -33.08
N PHE A 205 17.15 -1.60 -32.08
CA PHE A 205 17.03 -1.10 -30.70
C PHE A 205 17.93 -1.92 -29.77
N ARG A 206 19.22 -1.57 -29.72
CA ARG A 206 20.25 -2.36 -29.02
C ARG A 206 20.25 -2.18 -27.51
N GLU A 207 19.91 -0.98 -27.04
CA GLU A 207 19.96 -0.65 -25.61
C GLU A 207 18.60 -0.91 -24.95
N PRO A 208 18.53 -1.80 -23.95
CA PRO A 208 17.31 -2.08 -23.21
C PRO A 208 16.83 -0.89 -22.40
N ALA A 209 15.57 -0.51 -22.57
CA ALA A 209 14.95 0.49 -21.72
C ALA A 209 14.70 -0.04 -20.32
N LEU A 210 15.05 0.73 -19.28
CA LEU A 210 14.74 0.38 -17.89
C LEU A 210 13.28 0.75 -17.60
N GLN A 211 12.46 -0.23 -17.29
CA GLN A 211 11.02 -0.07 -17.12
C GLN A 211 10.54 -0.60 -15.76
N TYR A 212 9.57 0.10 -15.19
CA TYR A 212 8.93 -0.35 -13.96
C TYR A 212 7.81 -1.36 -14.26
N ALA A 213 7.71 -2.46 -13.47
CA ALA A 213 6.61 -3.40 -13.61
C ALA A 213 5.28 -2.78 -13.17
N HIS A 214 4.31 -2.68 -14.09
CA HIS A 214 2.99 -2.13 -13.80
C HIS A 214 2.11 -3.07 -12.97
N SER A 215 2.36 -4.38 -13.05
CA SER A 215 1.69 -5.37 -12.20
C SER A 215 2.43 -5.56 -10.88
N ARG A 216 1.71 -5.94 -9.82
CA ARG A 216 2.34 -6.38 -8.59
C ARG A 216 2.96 -7.75 -8.85
N VAL A 217 4.24 -7.86 -8.56
CA VAL A 217 5.05 -9.08 -8.73
C VAL A 217 5.61 -9.44 -7.36
N HIS A 218 5.42 -10.68 -6.93
CA HIS A 218 5.81 -11.14 -5.59
C HIS A 218 7.10 -11.95 -5.58
N HIS A 219 7.44 -12.61 -6.70
CA HIS A 219 8.66 -13.43 -6.82
C HIS A 219 9.15 -13.50 -8.26
N MET A 220 10.39 -13.99 -8.47
CA MET A 220 11.06 -14.01 -9.78
C MET A 220 10.26 -14.74 -10.88
N LYS A 221 9.62 -15.86 -10.57
CA LYS A 221 8.81 -16.58 -11.59
C LYS A 221 7.64 -15.75 -12.14
N GLU A 222 6.99 -14.95 -11.28
CA GLU A 222 5.97 -14.00 -11.74
C GLU A 222 6.59 -12.87 -12.58
N MET A 223 7.81 -12.41 -12.23
CA MET A 223 8.52 -11.41 -13.01
C MET A 223 8.86 -11.94 -14.41
N GLU A 224 9.43 -13.12 -14.51
CA GLU A 224 9.73 -13.80 -15.78
C GLU A 224 8.47 -13.96 -16.64
N LEU A 225 7.37 -14.42 -16.05
CA LEU A 225 6.08 -14.56 -16.74
C LEU A 225 5.53 -13.20 -17.19
N TYR A 226 5.61 -12.18 -16.33
CA TYR A 226 5.16 -10.83 -16.67
C TYR A 226 5.94 -10.26 -17.86
N VAL A 227 7.26 -10.35 -17.84
CA VAL A 227 8.13 -9.84 -18.91
C VAL A 227 7.91 -10.60 -20.22
N LYS A 228 7.75 -11.92 -20.14
CA LYS A 228 7.43 -12.78 -21.29
C LYS A 228 6.10 -12.39 -21.92
N LYS A 229 5.00 -12.32 -21.14
CA LYS A 229 3.68 -11.92 -21.64
C LYS A 229 3.67 -10.49 -22.20
N LYS A 230 4.42 -9.58 -21.56
CA LYS A 230 4.60 -8.22 -22.07
C LYS A 230 5.19 -8.23 -23.47
N GLN A 231 6.27 -8.99 -23.69
CA GLN A 231 6.91 -9.11 -24.99
C GLN A 231 5.99 -9.77 -26.03
N GLU A 232 5.29 -10.85 -25.67
CA GLU A 232 4.32 -11.53 -26.52
C GLU A 232 3.24 -10.55 -27.03
N ALA A 233 2.69 -9.72 -26.14
CA ALA A 233 1.66 -8.74 -26.51
C ALA A 233 2.21 -7.60 -27.37
N GLU A 234 3.44 -7.11 -27.09
CA GLU A 234 4.08 -6.05 -27.88
C GLU A 234 4.48 -6.51 -29.28
N THR A 235 4.74 -7.79 -29.46
CA THR A 235 5.20 -8.35 -30.75
C THR A 235 4.10 -9.08 -31.53
N ALA A 236 2.90 -9.20 -31.00
CA ALA A 236 1.82 -10.01 -31.59
C ALA A 236 1.49 -9.60 -33.05
N GLU A 237 1.57 -8.31 -33.39
CA GLU A 237 1.37 -7.79 -34.75
C GLU A 237 2.66 -7.64 -35.56
N SER A 238 3.77 -8.24 -35.14
CA SER A 238 5.03 -8.20 -35.92
C SER A 238 4.89 -8.82 -37.31
N HIS A 239 3.99 -9.77 -37.47
CA HIS A 239 3.45 -10.24 -38.73
C HIS A 239 1.92 -10.14 -38.68
N TYR A 240 1.31 -9.57 -39.71
CA TYR A 240 -0.14 -9.42 -39.80
C TYR A 240 -0.60 -9.62 -41.24
N VAL A 241 -1.90 -9.88 -41.40
CA VAL A 241 -2.56 -9.90 -42.68
C VAL A 241 -3.81 -9.00 -42.67
N GLU A 242 -4.06 -8.33 -43.75
CA GLU A 242 -5.29 -7.57 -44.03
C GLU A 242 -5.99 -8.18 -45.23
N CYS A 243 -7.24 -8.59 -45.03
CA CYS A 243 -7.98 -9.36 -46.03
C CYS A 243 -9.38 -8.79 -46.25
N SER A 244 -9.93 -9.01 -47.44
CA SER A 244 -11.37 -8.86 -47.71
C SER A 244 -11.97 -10.16 -48.23
N THR A 245 -13.18 -10.47 -47.77
CA THR A 245 -13.89 -11.72 -48.13
C THR A 245 -15.31 -11.43 -48.58
N ARG A 246 -15.92 -12.45 -49.18
CA ARG A 246 -17.30 -12.42 -49.67
C ARG A 246 -18.02 -13.71 -49.24
N GLY A 247 -19.24 -13.55 -48.73
CA GLY A 247 -20.12 -14.67 -48.44
C GLY A 247 -19.72 -15.55 -47.26
N VAL A 248 -18.75 -15.14 -46.45
CA VAL A 248 -18.32 -15.89 -45.25
C VAL A 248 -18.44 -14.98 -44.04
N TRP A 249 -19.19 -15.41 -43.03
CA TRP A 249 -19.23 -14.67 -41.75
C TRP A 249 -18.01 -15.02 -40.91
N LEU A 250 -17.35 -13.99 -40.43
CA LEU A 250 -16.18 -14.08 -39.56
C LEU A 250 -16.37 -13.12 -38.37
N SER A 251 -15.83 -13.44 -37.23
CA SER A 251 -15.85 -12.57 -36.05
C SER A 251 -14.46 -12.44 -35.43
N VAL A 252 -14.28 -11.44 -34.59
CA VAL A 252 -13.07 -11.34 -33.78
C VAL A 252 -12.92 -12.61 -32.94
N GLY A 253 -11.73 -13.22 -32.97
CA GLY A 253 -11.47 -14.51 -32.36
C GLY A 253 -11.63 -15.72 -33.31
N SER A 254 -12.19 -15.54 -34.53
CA SER A 254 -12.19 -16.59 -35.56
C SER A 254 -10.77 -16.88 -36.04
N VAL A 255 -10.50 -18.16 -36.35
CA VAL A 255 -9.25 -18.58 -37.00
C VAL A 255 -9.50 -18.81 -38.48
N VAL A 256 -8.64 -18.29 -39.34
CA VAL A 256 -8.70 -18.45 -40.79
C VAL A 256 -7.45 -19.10 -41.32
N LYS A 257 -7.60 -20.00 -42.28
CA LYS A 257 -6.52 -20.62 -43.05
C LYS A 257 -6.51 -20.06 -44.45
N LEU A 258 -5.48 -19.28 -44.75
CA LEU A 258 -5.35 -18.63 -46.07
C LEU A 258 -4.63 -19.55 -47.06
N SER A 259 -5.17 -19.61 -48.29
CA SER A 259 -4.59 -20.37 -49.38
C SER A 259 -4.70 -19.59 -50.69
N CYS A 260 -3.73 -19.78 -51.58
CA CYS A 260 -3.72 -19.25 -52.91
C CYS A 260 -3.40 -20.35 -53.92
N SER A 261 -4.19 -20.43 -54.97
CA SER A 261 -3.98 -21.39 -56.05
C SER A 261 -3.16 -20.77 -57.15
N PHE A 262 -1.98 -21.27 -57.41
CA PHE A 262 -1.12 -20.82 -58.55
C PHE A 262 -1.18 -21.85 -59.67
N GLY A 263 -1.53 -21.41 -60.85
CA GLY A 263 -1.43 -22.27 -62.05
C GLY A 263 0.02 -22.58 -62.35
N LYS A 264 0.45 -23.81 -62.13
CA LYS A 264 1.71 -24.33 -62.66
C LYS A 264 1.40 -24.99 -64.02
N ARG A 265 1.83 -24.40 -65.14
CA ARG A 265 1.74 -24.93 -66.51
C ARG A 265 0.48 -25.77 -66.80
N ILE A 266 -0.05 -25.73 -67.98
CA ILE A 266 -1.26 -26.41 -68.45
C ILE A 266 -1.44 -27.76 -67.76
N GLY A 267 -2.44 -27.85 -66.83
CA GLY A 267 -2.90 -29.10 -66.20
C GLY A 267 -2.58 -29.35 -64.74
N SER A 268 -1.85 -28.49 -63.99
CA SER A 268 -1.63 -28.66 -62.56
C SER A 268 -1.83 -27.38 -61.78
N VAL A 269 -2.70 -27.41 -60.75
CA VAL A 269 -2.90 -26.33 -59.78
C VAL A 269 -2.11 -26.71 -58.52
N ALA A 270 -1.23 -25.84 -58.05
CA ALA A 270 -0.58 -26.01 -56.75
C ALA A 270 -1.19 -25.02 -55.76
N ASN A 271 -1.83 -25.55 -54.72
CA ASN A 271 -2.30 -24.75 -53.60
C ASN A 271 -1.15 -24.47 -52.67
N ALA A 272 -0.81 -23.20 -52.51
CA ALA A 272 0.13 -22.77 -51.49
C ALA A 272 -0.62 -22.31 -50.22
N SER A 273 -0.33 -22.94 -49.08
CA SER A 273 -0.80 -22.47 -47.79
C SER A 273 -0.04 -21.20 -47.41
N MET A 274 -0.77 -20.17 -47.02
CA MET A 274 -0.21 -18.90 -46.59
C MET A 274 -0.16 -18.78 -45.05
N GLY A 275 -0.65 -19.78 -44.33
CA GLY A 275 -0.66 -19.83 -42.86
C GLY A 275 -2.07 -19.79 -42.26
N GLU A 276 -2.09 -19.88 -40.96
CA GLU A 276 -3.31 -19.77 -40.16
C GLU A 276 -3.24 -18.52 -39.30
N PHE A 277 -4.33 -17.75 -39.27
CA PHE A 277 -4.38 -16.43 -38.63
C PHE A 277 -5.61 -16.30 -37.75
N LEU A 278 -5.43 -15.59 -36.61
CA LEU A 278 -6.47 -15.21 -35.66
C LEU A 278 -6.95 -13.80 -36.00
N ILE A 279 -8.23 -13.64 -36.23
CA ILE A 279 -8.85 -12.34 -36.51
C ILE A 279 -8.89 -11.48 -35.24
N ILE A 280 -8.34 -10.27 -35.34
CA ILE A 280 -8.30 -9.29 -34.24
C ILE A 280 -9.15 -8.04 -34.50
N ASP A 281 -9.55 -7.82 -35.74
CA ASP A 281 -10.44 -6.75 -36.16
C ASP A 281 -11.22 -7.18 -37.38
N VAL A 282 -12.51 -6.84 -37.47
CA VAL A 282 -13.36 -7.15 -38.63
C VAL A 282 -14.43 -6.10 -38.82
N THR A 283 -14.61 -5.69 -40.07
CA THR A 283 -15.70 -4.80 -40.53
C THR A 283 -16.60 -5.56 -41.45
N HIS A 284 -17.90 -5.57 -41.20
CA HIS A 284 -18.92 -6.19 -42.00
C HIS A 284 -19.71 -5.14 -42.79
N GLU A 285 -19.95 -5.41 -44.06
CA GLU A 285 -20.73 -4.54 -44.92
C GLU A 285 -21.83 -5.32 -45.64
N VAL A 286 -23.03 -4.77 -45.61
CA VAL A 286 -24.18 -5.28 -46.37
C VAL A 286 -24.67 -4.13 -47.23
N GLY A 287 -24.51 -4.24 -48.56
CA GLY A 287 -24.96 -3.25 -49.52
C GLY A 287 -26.45 -3.27 -49.80
N ASP A 288 -26.96 -2.24 -50.48
CA ASP A 288 -28.36 -2.14 -50.89
C ASP A 288 -28.78 -3.30 -51.86
N ASP A 289 -27.82 -3.85 -52.58
CA ASP A 289 -27.94 -5.03 -53.45
C ASP A 289 -27.98 -6.36 -52.67
N ARG A 290 -27.99 -6.32 -51.34
CA ARG A 290 -27.88 -7.46 -50.41
C ARG A 290 -26.55 -8.21 -50.52
N PHE A 291 -25.55 -7.59 -51.07
CA PHE A 291 -24.23 -8.14 -51.18
C PHE A 291 -23.55 -8.05 -49.80
N TYR A 292 -23.13 -9.17 -49.26
CA TYR A 292 -22.38 -9.20 -47.99
C TYR A 292 -20.90 -9.42 -48.26
N GLY A 293 -20.07 -8.57 -47.64
CA GLY A 293 -18.64 -8.69 -47.60
C GLY A 293 -18.09 -8.31 -46.20
N ASN A 294 -16.88 -8.67 -45.96
CA ASN A 294 -16.14 -8.16 -44.82
C ASN A 294 -14.68 -7.91 -45.12
N SER A 295 -14.07 -7.01 -44.37
CA SER A 295 -12.64 -6.82 -44.29
C SER A 295 -12.15 -7.05 -42.89
N PHE A 296 -11.01 -7.69 -42.73
CA PHE A 296 -10.46 -8.02 -41.42
C PHE A 296 -8.94 -7.88 -41.38
N ARG A 297 -8.45 -7.66 -40.15
CA ARG A 297 -7.04 -7.75 -39.79
C ARG A 297 -6.82 -8.96 -38.87
N ALA A 298 -5.75 -9.73 -39.14
CA ALA A 298 -5.46 -10.93 -38.38
C ALA A 298 -3.94 -11.07 -38.13
N ILE A 299 -3.60 -11.81 -37.08
CA ILE A 299 -2.24 -12.14 -36.66
C ILE A 299 -2.06 -13.67 -36.72
N PRO A 300 -0.82 -14.19 -36.76
CA PRO A 300 -0.61 -15.65 -36.75
C PRO A 300 -1.33 -16.33 -35.59
N SER A 301 -2.02 -17.44 -35.85
CA SER A 301 -2.82 -18.19 -34.86
C SER A 301 -1.98 -18.75 -33.70
N VAL A 302 -0.66 -18.84 -33.87
CA VAL A 302 0.30 -19.23 -32.82
C VAL A 302 0.46 -18.15 -31.74
N ALA A 303 -0.11 -16.94 -31.93
CA ALA A 303 -0.07 -15.85 -30.95
C ALA A 303 -0.61 -16.29 -29.59
N ARG A 304 0.11 -15.93 -28.54
CA ARG A 304 -0.27 -16.26 -27.16
C ARG A 304 -0.95 -15.10 -26.45
N SER A 305 -0.64 -13.89 -26.85
CA SER A 305 -1.25 -12.65 -26.34
C SER A 305 -1.82 -11.83 -27.49
N LEU A 306 -2.87 -11.08 -27.22
CA LEU A 306 -3.38 -10.09 -28.17
C LEU A 306 -2.47 -8.84 -28.19
N PRO A 307 -2.47 -8.05 -29.28
CA PRO A 307 -1.71 -6.81 -29.38
C PRO A 307 -2.04 -5.86 -28.23
N VAL A 308 -1.02 -5.12 -27.79
CA VAL A 308 -1.19 -4.05 -26.80
C VAL A 308 -2.00 -2.92 -27.45
N ARG A 309 -3.13 -2.61 -26.86
CA ARG A 309 -3.92 -1.41 -27.20
C ARG A 309 -3.58 -0.32 -26.18
N ASP A 310 -3.68 0.93 -26.61
CA ASP A 310 -3.54 2.05 -25.69
C ASP A 310 -4.71 2.05 -24.70
N VAL A 311 -4.37 1.94 -23.42
CA VAL A 311 -5.34 1.89 -22.32
C VAL A 311 -5.02 3.03 -21.37
N GLY A 312 -6.01 3.88 -21.13
CA GLY A 312 -5.92 4.94 -20.12
C GLY A 312 -5.51 4.35 -18.77
N ARG A 313 -4.58 5.00 -18.09
CA ARG A 313 -4.16 4.61 -16.75
C ARG A 313 -4.94 5.43 -15.74
N SER A 314 -5.70 4.77 -14.90
CA SER A 314 -6.26 5.43 -13.73
C SER A 314 -5.12 5.86 -12.80
N VAL A 315 -5.09 7.14 -12.46
CA VAL A 315 -4.10 7.75 -11.56
C VAL A 315 -4.81 8.22 -10.30
N ALA A 316 -4.48 7.62 -9.16
CA ALA A 316 -5.06 8.00 -7.90
C ALA A 316 -4.28 9.13 -7.24
N GLU A 317 -5.00 10.16 -6.82
CA GLU A 317 -4.51 11.25 -6.00
C GLU A 317 -4.57 10.89 -4.50
N THR A 318 -3.93 11.71 -3.67
CA THR A 318 -3.98 11.52 -2.22
C THR A 318 -5.39 11.62 -1.67
N GLN A 319 -5.76 10.74 -0.74
CA GLN A 319 -7.11 10.63 -0.19
C GLN A 319 -7.08 10.51 1.33
N VAL A 320 -8.15 10.99 1.96
CA VAL A 320 -8.36 10.75 3.39
C VAL A 320 -9.05 9.40 3.57
N ALA A 321 -8.56 8.64 4.54
CA ALA A 321 -9.12 7.36 4.91
C ALA A 321 -9.21 7.21 6.44
N ARG A 322 -9.99 6.25 6.89
CA ARG A 322 -10.08 5.87 8.30
C ARG A 322 -9.39 4.55 8.53
N VAL A 323 -8.59 4.46 9.58
CA VAL A 323 -7.98 3.19 10.01
C VAL A 323 -9.07 2.29 10.59
N ILE A 324 -9.14 1.06 10.07
CA ILE A 324 -10.10 0.02 10.51
C ILE A 324 -9.42 -1.20 11.11
N GLY A 325 -8.10 -1.32 10.95
CA GLY A 325 -7.30 -2.38 11.55
C GLY A 325 -5.82 -1.98 11.64
N ASN A 326 -5.19 -2.25 12.79
CA ASN A 326 -3.77 -1.99 13.04
C ASN A 326 -3.02 -3.18 13.68
N ALA A 327 -3.71 -4.30 13.87
CA ALA A 327 -3.10 -5.56 14.33
C ALA A 327 -2.60 -6.37 13.13
N ASP A 328 -1.49 -5.92 12.53
CA ASP A 328 -0.87 -6.58 11.38
C ASP A 328 -0.45 -8.02 11.70
N PRO A 329 -0.98 -9.04 11.02
CA PRO A 329 -0.67 -10.45 11.31
C PRO A 329 0.80 -10.82 11.08
N ASP A 330 1.51 -10.06 10.22
CA ASP A 330 2.95 -10.27 9.98
C ASP A 330 3.85 -9.44 10.92
N GLY A 331 3.26 -8.64 11.83
CA GLY A 331 3.99 -7.79 12.78
C GLY A 331 4.86 -6.71 12.13
N LYS A 332 4.49 -6.24 10.92
CA LYS A 332 5.25 -5.24 10.13
C LYS A 332 4.76 -3.81 10.30
N GLY A 333 3.86 -3.55 11.25
CA GLY A 333 3.31 -2.22 11.52
C GLY A 333 2.45 -1.66 10.39
N ARG A 334 1.84 -2.53 9.59
CA ARG A 334 0.89 -2.15 8.54
C ARG A 334 -0.49 -1.92 9.12
N VAL A 335 -1.29 -1.17 8.41
CA VAL A 335 -2.69 -0.89 8.76
C VAL A 335 -3.63 -1.26 7.63
N GLN A 336 -4.89 -1.51 7.95
CA GLN A 336 -5.98 -1.54 6.98
C GLN A 336 -6.78 -0.25 7.10
N VAL A 337 -7.13 0.34 5.97
CA VAL A 337 -7.90 1.59 5.93
C VAL A 337 -9.10 1.46 5.01
N GLN A 338 -10.08 2.31 5.26
CA GLN A 338 -11.26 2.50 4.44
C GLN A 338 -11.29 3.95 3.96
N MET A 339 -11.25 4.15 2.64
CA MET A 339 -11.42 5.45 1.99
C MET A 339 -12.86 5.93 2.14
N ASN A 340 -13.10 7.23 2.02
CA ASN A 340 -14.45 7.80 2.22
C ASN A 340 -15.51 7.27 1.24
N TRP A 341 -15.10 6.83 0.04
CA TRP A 341 -15.99 6.24 -0.96
C TRP A 341 -16.19 4.73 -0.77
N GLN A 342 -15.36 4.06 0.01
CA GLN A 342 -15.49 2.63 0.29
C GLN A 342 -16.62 2.39 1.30
N THR A 343 -17.57 1.56 0.94
CA THR A 343 -18.75 1.23 1.76
C THR A 343 -18.79 -0.27 2.09
N GLY A 344 -19.57 -0.64 3.09
CA GLY A 344 -19.73 -2.04 3.49
C GLY A 344 -18.41 -2.71 3.84
N ASN A 345 -18.09 -3.79 3.17
CA ASN A 345 -16.88 -4.58 3.38
C ASN A 345 -15.66 -4.12 2.57
N MET A 346 -15.80 -3.07 1.76
CA MET A 346 -14.69 -2.53 0.99
C MET A 346 -13.63 -1.96 1.92
N ARG A 347 -12.38 -2.35 1.70
CA ARG A 347 -11.21 -1.90 2.47
C ARG A 347 -9.94 -2.18 1.67
N THR A 348 -8.84 -1.59 2.12
CA THR A 348 -7.51 -1.96 1.60
C THR A 348 -7.04 -3.29 2.18
N GLY A 349 -6.06 -3.92 1.54
CA GLY A 349 -5.21 -4.90 2.23
C GLY A 349 -4.37 -4.21 3.32
N TRP A 350 -3.42 -4.96 3.91
CA TRP A 350 -2.45 -4.41 4.85
C TRP A 350 -1.45 -3.52 4.13
N ILE A 351 -1.48 -2.21 4.41
CA ILE A 351 -0.67 -1.18 3.76
C ILE A 351 0.36 -0.58 4.73
N ARG A 352 1.50 -0.16 4.20
CA ARG A 352 2.60 0.42 4.96
C ARG A 352 2.23 1.81 5.49
N VAL A 353 2.81 2.15 6.64
CA VAL A 353 2.73 3.49 7.22
C VAL A 353 4.09 4.16 7.07
N MET A 354 4.10 5.40 6.59
CA MET A 354 5.29 6.24 6.56
C MET A 354 5.63 6.72 7.96
N THR A 355 6.90 6.79 8.28
CA THR A 355 7.43 7.32 9.54
C THR A 355 8.51 8.35 9.25
N PRO A 356 8.74 9.35 10.12
CA PRO A 356 9.80 10.34 9.94
C PRO A 356 11.20 9.72 9.84
N ASP A 357 11.48 8.68 10.62
CA ASP A 357 12.69 7.86 10.53
C ASP A 357 12.34 6.41 10.85
N GLY A 358 12.90 5.48 10.09
CA GLY A 358 12.67 4.05 10.29
C GLY A 358 13.68 3.18 9.55
N GLY A 359 14.22 2.20 10.25
CA GLY A 359 15.20 1.29 9.68
C GLY A 359 15.78 0.30 10.68
N GLY A 360 16.96 -0.19 10.38
CA GLY A 360 17.78 -1.01 11.23
C GLY A 360 19.24 -0.55 11.24
N SER A 361 20.02 -1.02 12.19
CA SER A 361 21.46 -0.84 12.29
C SER A 361 22.08 -2.07 12.92
N GLU A 362 23.40 -2.16 12.93
CA GLU A 362 24.11 -3.28 13.55
C GLU A 362 23.69 -3.50 15.02
N ASN A 363 23.60 -2.42 15.81
CA ASN A 363 23.25 -2.47 17.22
C ASN A 363 21.72 -2.53 17.48
N VAL A 364 20.90 -2.06 16.53
CA VAL A 364 19.43 -2.03 16.61
C VAL A 364 18.88 -2.56 15.29
N PRO A 365 18.83 -3.89 15.10
CA PRO A 365 18.50 -4.48 13.81
C PRO A 365 17.05 -4.25 13.36
N THR A 366 16.13 -3.95 14.29
CA THR A 366 14.71 -3.69 13.99
C THR A 366 14.18 -2.50 14.77
N ASN A 367 13.16 -1.82 14.23
CA ASN A 367 12.45 -0.71 14.87
C ASN A 367 13.34 0.49 15.29
N ARG A 368 14.47 0.72 14.60
CA ARG A 368 15.20 1.97 14.78
C ARG A 368 14.38 3.12 14.20
N GLY A 369 14.23 4.18 14.97
CA GLY A 369 13.46 5.37 14.60
C GLY A 369 12.12 5.49 15.34
N PHE A 370 11.10 6.00 14.67
CA PHE A 370 9.78 6.26 15.26
C PHE A 370 8.80 5.13 14.93
N VAL A 371 8.29 4.48 15.96
CA VAL A 371 7.26 3.44 15.83
C VAL A 371 5.94 3.99 16.38
N PHE A 372 5.22 4.73 15.53
CA PHE A 372 3.90 5.29 15.81
C PHE A 372 2.91 4.81 14.76
N ILE A 373 2.22 3.72 15.06
CA ILE A 373 1.21 3.15 14.17
C ILE A 373 -0.13 3.78 14.50
N PRO A 374 -0.86 4.32 13.50
CA PRO A 374 -2.18 4.92 13.72
C PRO A 374 -3.15 3.95 14.41
N GLU A 375 -3.96 4.48 15.31
CA GLU A 375 -4.96 3.71 16.02
C GLU A 375 -6.23 3.50 15.17
N VAL A 376 -6.97 2.44 15.47
CA VAL A 376 -8.27 2.18 14.82
C VAL A 376 -9.21 3.36 15.10
N GLY A 377 -9.75 3.93 14.04
CA GLY A 377 -10.59 5.13 14.08
C GLY A 377 -9.88 6.42 13.67
N ASP A 378 -8.56 6.43 13.64
CA ASP A 378 -7.80 7.61 13.20
C ASP A 378 -8.01 7.92 11.72
N HIS A 379 -7.98 9.21 11.41
CA HIS A 379 -7.94 9.69 10.03
C HIS A 379 -6.49 9.75 9.55
N VAL A 380 -6.26 9.22 8.35
CA VAL A 380 -4.94 9.17 7.72
C VAL A 380 -5.00 9.70 6.29
N LEU A 381 -3.91 10.30 5.85
CA LEU A 381 -3.69 10.63 4.46
C LEU A 381 -3.06 9.44 3.76
N VAL A 382 -3.69 8.98 2.67
CA VAL A 382 -3.24 7.85 1.86
C VAL A 382 -2.68 8.37 0.55
N GLY A 383 -1.44 8.01 0.25
CA GLY A 383 -0.81 8.20 -1.04
C GLY A 383 -0.79 6.91 -1.85
N PHE A 384 -0.45 7.02 -3.14
CA PHE A 384 -0.44 5.90 -4.07
C PHE A 384 0.90 5.83 -4.79
N ARG A 385 1.58 4.70 -4.68
CA ARG A 385 2.89 4.51 -5.30
C ARG A 385 2.77 4.58 -6.83
N HIS A 386 3.49 5.52 -7.45
CA HIS A 386 3.41 5.82 -8.89
C HIS A 386 1.99 6.19 -9.38
N GLY A 387 1.13 6.70 -8.51
CA GLY A 387 -0.27 6.97 -8.83
C GLY A 387 -1.14 5.73 -9.06
N ASP A 388 -0.61 4.51 -8.84
CA ASP A 388 -1.38 3.26 -9.04
C ASP A 388 -2.39 3.09 -7.90
N PRO A 389 -3.72 3.14 -8.16
CA PRO A 389 -4.76 2.98 -7.15
C PRO A 389 -4.69 1.64 -6.38
N ASN A 390 -4.00 0.64 -6.94
CA ASN A 390 -3.79 -0.66 -6.29
C ASN A 390 -2.61 -0.68 -5.31
N ARG A 391 -1.86 0.43 -5.16
CA ARG A 391 -0.65 0.51 -4.33
C ARG A 391 -0.72 1.63 -3.30
N PRO A 392 -1.77 1.64 -2.44
CA PRO A 392 -1.91 2.63 -1.37
C PRO A 392 -0.85 2.44 -0.28
N TYR A 393 -0.49 3.56 0.39
CA TYR A 393 0.29 3.58 1.62
C TYR A 393 -0.13 4.79 2.47
N VAL A 394 -0.02 4.71 3.78
CA VAL A 394 -0.33 5.83 4.69
C VAL A 394 0.84 6.79 4.74
N MET A 395 0.60 8.06 4.48
CA MET A 395 1.57 9.15 4.53
C MET A 395 1.70 9.78 5.93
N GLY A 396 0.65 9.66 6.74
CA GLY A 396 0.59 10.21 8.10
C GLY A 396 -0.84 10.32 8.59
N SER A 397 -1.00 10.65 9.88
CA SER A 397 -2.30 10.89 10.50
C SER A 397 -2.72 12.36 10.32
N LEU A 398 -4.01 12.58 10.25
CA LEU A 398 -4.64 13.89 10.15
C LEU A 398 -5.52 14.12 11.38
N PHE A 399 -5.31 15.23 12.04
CA PHE A 399 -6.30 15.72 13.00
C PHE A 399 -7.56 16.16 12.27
N ASN A 400 -8.69 16.03 12.94
CA ASN A 400 -9.99 16.49 12.46
C ASN A 400 -10.68 17.34 13.55
N GLY A 401 -11.83 17.91 13.25
CA GLY A 401 -12.56 18.79 14.17
C GLY A 401 -12.97 18.17 15.52
N ARG A 402 -12.79 16.86 15.71
CA ARG A 402 -13.06 16.16 16.97
C ARG A 402 -11.79 15.78 17.73
N THR A 403 -10.66 15.61 17.04
CA THR A 403 -9.45 15.03 17.59
C THR A 403 -8.29 16.01 17.70
N GLY A 404 -8.34 17.17 17.03
CA GLY A 404 -7.26 18.14 17.00
C GLY A 404 -7.61 19.44 17.71
N VAL A 405 -6.88 19.77 18.76
CA VAL A 405 -6.93 21.08 19.41
C VAL A 405 -5.72 21.94 18.96
N GLY A 406 -4.67 21.29 18.43
CA GLY A 406 -3.42 21.94 18.01
C GLY A 406 -2.58 22.39 19.20
N GLY A 407 -1.63 23.29 18.95
CA GLY A 407 -0.70 23.88 19.94
C GLY A 407 -1.22 25.17 20.57
N PHE A 408 -2.54 25.36 20.66
CA PHE A 408 -3.23 26.60 20.98
C PHE A 408 -3.04 27.71 19.92
N ALA A 409 -3.65 28.87 20.13
CA ALA A 409 -3.64 29.96 19.14
C ALA A 409 -2.22 30.46 18.80
N GLU A 410 -1.32 30.45 19.79
CA GLU A 410 0.07 30.90 19.66
C GLU A 410 1.04 29.78 19.30
N ASN A 411 0.53 28.54 19.12
CA ASN A 411 1.33 27.37 18.79
C ASN A 411 2.53 27.13 19.73
N HIS A 412 2.37 27.41 21.01
CA HIS A 412 3.44 27.26 22.00
C HIS A 412 3.62 25.84 22.53
N LEU A 413 2.60 24.97 22.46
CA LEU A 413 2.64 23.60 22.96
C LEU A 413 2.99 22.61 21.87
N LYS A 414 4.03 21.80 22.09
CA LYS A 414 4.39 20.61 21.30
C LYS A 414 4.29 19.38 22.19
N SER A 415 3.67 18.30 21.71
CA SER A 415 3.51 17.11 22.54
C SER A 415 3.56 15.81 21.77
N ILE A 416 4.04 14.78 22.46
CA ILE A 416 3.89 13.38 22.10
C ILE A 416 2.96 12.76 23.16
N ARG A 417 1.82 12.22 22.71
CA ARG A 417 0.84 11.64 23.63
C ARG A 417 0.39 10.27 23.12
N THR A 418 0.47 9.28 23.98
CA THR A 418 0.03 7.90 23.68
C THR A 418 -1.46 7.71 23.96
N ARG A 419 -2.03 6.62 23.46
CA ARG A 419 -3.43 6.24 23.67
C ARG A 419 -3.82 6.12 25.16
N SER A 420 -2.91 5.68 26.02
CA SER A 420 -3.13 5.55 27.45
C SER A 420 -2.90 6.83 28.24
N GLY A 421 -2.45 7.92 27.59
CA GLY A 421 -2.24 9.21 28.22
C GLY A 421 -0.84 9.47 28.75
N HIS A 422 0.17 8.65 28.39
CA HIS A 422 1.57 9.02 28.62
C HIS A 422 1.95 10.21 27.74
N VAL A 423 2.69 11.17 28.27
CA VAL A 423 2.93 12.47 27.63
C VAL A 423 4.39 12.89 27.73
N ILE A 424 4.91 13.45 26.64
CA ILE A 424 6.07 14.33 26.62
C ILE A 424 5.59 15.65 26.04
N GLU A 425 5.67 16.73 26.81
CA GLU A 425 5.24 18.09 26.41
C GLU A 425 6.40 19.04 26.49
N LEU A 426 6.52 19.91 25.48
CA LEU A 426 7.42 21.05 25.44
C LEU A 426 6.54 22.29 25.31
N ASP A 427 6.60 23.18 26.28
CA ASP A 427 5.83 24.41 26.33
C ASP A 427 6.75 25.62 26.17
N ASP A 428 6.55 26.41 25.14
CA ASP A 428 7.30 27.61 24.80
C ASP A 428 6.63 28.90 25.32
N ALA A 429 5.47 28.79 26.01
CA ALA A 429 4.81 29.97 26.55
C ALA A 429 5.63 30.60 27.72
N PRO A 430 5.82 31.91 27.77
CA PRO A 430 6.62 32.54 28.82
C PRO A 430 6.15 32.26 30.26
N SER A 431 4.86 31.98 30.45
CA SER A 431 4.26 31.67 31.76
C SER A 431 4.40 30.23 32.20
N SER A 432 4.74 29.31 31.28
CA SER A 432 4.82 27.88 31.52
C SER A 432 5.96 27.22 30.76
N LEU A 433 6.99 28.02 30.49
CA LEU A 433 8.16 27.59 29.73
C LEU A 433 8.82 26.37 30.38
N GLY A 434 8.80 25.21 29.71
CA GLY A 434 9.33 24.01 30.32
C GLY A 434 9.11 22.72 29.53
N ILE A 435 9.59 21.63 30.10
CA ILE A 435 9.46 20.27 29.58
C ILE A 435 8.79 19.39 30.63
N THR A 436 7.74 18.70 30.26
CA THR A 436 7.02 17.78 31.13
C THR A 436 7.01 16.36 30.54
N ILE A 437 7.46 15.39 31.31
CA ILE A 437 7.30 13.97 31.02
C ILE A 437 6.40 13.40 32.11
N LYS A 438 5.26 12.83 31.75
CA LYS A 438 4.35 12.22 32.74
C LYS A 438 3.65 10.97 32.21
N ASP A 439 3.34 10.10 33.13
CA ASP A 439 2.48 8.95 32.88
C ASP A 439 1.00 9.28 33.13
N ASN A 440 0.12 8.30 32.94
CA ASN A 440 -1.31 8.43 33.16
C ASN A 440 -1.74 8.29 34.63
N LYS A 441 -0.79 8.12 35.58
CA LYS A 441 -1.05 7.92 37.01
C LYS A 441 -0.55 9.06 37.90
N GLY A 442 0.16 10.02 37.35
CA GLY A 442 0.66 11.18 38.11
C GLY A 442 2.18 11.21 38.28
N ASN A 443 2.89 10.11 38.03
CA ASN A 443 4.36 10.16 38.04
C ASN A 443 4.86 11.13 36.98
N SER A 444 5.77 12.05 37.36
CA SER A 444 6.21 13.08 36.45
C SER A 444 7.63 13.55 36.69
N VAL A 445 8.27 14.03 35.62
CA VAL A 445 9.46 14.87 35.65
C VAL A 445 9.09 16.16 34.95
N HIS A 446 9.22 17.28 35.66
CA HIS A 446 8.97 18.61 35.13
C HIS A 446 10.24 19.45 35.24
N ILE A 447 10.71 19.96 34.11
CA ILE A 447 11.79 20.90 34.00
C ILE A 447 11.14 22.25 33.77
N ASP A 448 11.12 23.09 34.80
CA ASP A 448 10.57 24.45 34.76
C ASP A 448 11.68 25.41 34.38
N SER A 449 11.65 25.89 33.14
CA SER A 449 12.65 26.82 32.63
C SER A 449 12.36 28.28 33.04
N ALA A 450 11.13 28.57 33.50
CA ALA A 450 10.79 29.91 34.00
C ALA A 450 11.31 30.14 35.43
N GLU A 451 11.30 29.09 36.26
CA GLU A 451 11.73 29.15 37.68
C GLU A 451 13.09 28.45 37.92
N ASP A 452 13.80 28.07 36.85
CA ASP A 452 15.11 27.38 36.92
C ASP A 452 15.09 26.13 37.83
N SER A 453 14.02 25.34 37.79
CA SER A 453 13.81 24.22 38.71
C SER A 453 13.51 22.90 38.00
N ILE A 454 13.78 21.78 38.71
CA ILE A 454 13.41 20.44 38.29
C ILE A 454 12.64 19.77 39.42
N VAL A 455 11.44 19.27 39.09
CA VAL A 455 10.59 18.56 40.04
C VAL A 455 10.38 17.13 39.55
N VAL A 456 10.61 16.17 40.43
CA VAL A 456 10.34 14.75 40.19
C VAL A 456 9.30 14.26 41.19
N ASN A 457 8.17 13.80 40.69
CA ASN A 457 7.06 13.28 41.51
C ASN A 457 6.81 11.81 41.17
N ALA A 458 6.60 11.02 42.19
CA ALA A 458 6.11 9.67 42.10
C ALA A 458 4.95 9.44 43.07
N GLU A 459 3.91 8.78 42.67
CA GLU A 459 2.74 8.45 43.49
C GLU A 459 3.04 7.38 44.52
N LYS A 460 4.16 6.65 44.37
CA LYS A 460 4.54 5.58 45.30
C LYS A 460 6.02 5.58 45.63
N ASP A 461 6.87 5.12 44.73
CA ASP A 461 8.28 4.87 45.03
C ASP A 461 9.21 5.58 44.04
N ILE A 462 10.34 6.11 44.54
CA ILE A 462 11.47 6.55 43.71
C ILE A 462 12.70 5.73 44.13
N THR A 463 13.39 5.11 43.21
CA THR A 463 14.61 4.36 43.42
C THR A 463 15.75 4.91 42.57
N PHE A 464 16.87 5.24 43.20
CA PHE A 464 18.10 5.63 42.53
C PHE A 464 19.15 4.53 42.70
N ASN A 465 19.60 3.91 41.62
CA ASN A 465 20.64 2.89 41.62
C ASN A 465 21.86 3.41 40.83
N ALA A 466 23.01 3.50 41.48
CA ALA A 466 24.28 3.81 40.82
C ALA A 466 25.25 2.63 41.02
N ALA A 467 25.84 2.10 39.95
CA ALA A 467 26.79 0.99 40.04
C ALA A 467 28.10 1.37 40.76
N GLU A 468 28.48 2.65 40.72
CA GLU A 468 29.69 3.14 41.34
C GLU A 468 29.40 4.29 42.30
N THR A 469 29.09 5.49 41.84
CA THR A 469 29.00 6.67 42.68
C THR A 469 27.69 7.44 42.46
N PHE A 470 27.00 7.74 43.54
CA PHE A 470 25.90 8.70 43.59
C PHE A 470 26.37 9.98 44.30
N THR A 471 26.39 11.11 43.60
CA THR A 471 26.87 12.39 44.11
C THR A 471 25.76 13.44 44.13
N VAL A 472 25.57 14.12 45.24
CA VAL A 472 24.65 15.25 45.39
C VAL A 472 25.46 16.52 45.76
N ASN A 473 25.43 17.53 44.89
CA ASN A 473 26.04 18.83 45.11
C ASN A 473 24.93 19.88 45.22
N ALA A 474 24.75 20.45 46.37
CA ALA A 474 23.73 21.46 46.60
C ALA A 474 24.22 22.50 47.64
N LYS A 475 23.77 23.74 47.52
CA LYS A 475 23.97 24.73 48.58
C LYS A 475 23.23 24.35 49.84
N ASN A 476 22.01 23.82 49.71
CA ASN A 476 21.20 23.37 50.81
C ASN A 476 20.59 22.00 50.44
N MET A 477 20.57 21.07 51.37
CA MET A 477 19.85 19.80 51.27
C MET A 477 18.81 19.73 52.38
N LYS A 478 17.57 19.39 52.05
CA LYS A 478 16.48 19.16 52.99
C LYS A 478 15.89 17.77 52.75
N LEU A 479 15.88 16.96 53.77
CA LEU A 479 15.26 15.61 53.77
C LEU A 479 14.16 15.60 54.80
N ASN A 480 12.92 15.37 54.38
CA ASN A 480 11.76 15.16 55.22
C ASN A 480 11.31 13.71 55.06
N VAL A 481 11.32 12.94 56.13
CA VAL A 481 10.90 11.54 56.19
C VAL A 481 9.87 11.41 57.27
N GLU A 482 8.66 10.96 56.94
CA GLU A 482 7.57 10.88 57.91
C GLU A 482 7.68 9.66 58.84
N GLU A 483 8.22 8.56 58.34
CA GLU A 483 8.32 7.32 59.13
C GLU A 483 9.78 6.95 59.40
N ASN A 484 10.47 6.29 58.49
CA ASN A 484 11.79 5.70 58.75
C ASN A 484 12.82 6.17 57.72
N ALA A 485 13.97 6.65 58.17
CA ALA A 485 15.17 6.85 57.38
C ALA A 485 16.20 5.76 57.76
N ILE A 486 16.59 4.92 56.80
CA ILE A 486 17.53 3.82 56.99
C ILE A 486 18.76 4.08 56.13
N GLU A 487 19.94 4.06 56.75
CA GLU A 487 21.21 4.20 56.08
C GLU A 487 22.13 3.03 56.38
N ASN A 488 22.57 2.29 55.39
CA ASN A 488 23.49 1.15 55.51
C ASN A 488 24.78 1.48 54.75
N VAL A 489 25.89 1.55 55.47
CA VAL A 489 27.21 1.86 54.90
C VAL A 489 28.15 0.70 55.14
N GLY A 490 28.60 0.01 54.10
CA GLY A 490 29.42 -1.21 54.22
C GLY A 490 30.86 -1.01 54.63
N LYS A 491 31.39 0.23 54.58
CA LYS A 491 32.74 0.57 55.00
C LYS A 491 32.74 1.84 55.86
N ASP A 492 33.11 2.96 55.32
CA ASP A 492 33.34 4.18 56.06
C ASP A 492 32.22 5.20 55.78
N LYS A 493 31.71 5.81 56.86
CA LYS A 493 30.87 7.01 56.81
C LYS A 493 31.66 8.20 57.36
N VAL A 494 31.88 9.20 56.49
CA VAL A 494 32.56 10.43 56.88
C VAL A 494 31.58 11.61 56.82
N SER A 495 31.49 12.36 57.93
CA SER A 495 30.62 13.54 58.03
C SER A 495 31.46 14.75 58.49
N THR A 496 31.54 15.79 57.67
CA THR A 496 32.26 17.03 58.04
C THR A 496 31.26 18.18 58.10
N ILE A 497 31.08 18.75 59.26
CA ILE A 497 30.09 19.81 59.51
C ILE A 497 30.81 21.04 60.08
N GLY A 498 30.77 22.17 59.35
CA GLY A 498 31.50 23.37 59.71
C GLY A 498 30.94 24.16 60.88
N ASN A 499 29.69 23.91 61.30
CA ASN A 499 29.10 24.68 62.40
C ASN A 499 28.46 23.78 63.46
N LYS A 500 27.22 23.39 63.33
CA LYS A 500 26.44 22.71 64.40
C LYS A 500 25.80 21.42 63.91
N VAL A 501 25.92 20.38 64.71
CA VAL A 501 25.05 19.20 64.63
C VAL A 501 24.02 19.28 65.77
N SER A 502 22.76 19.10 65.48
CA SER A 502 21.70 18.98 66.47
C SER A 502 20.95 17.68 66.21
N LEU A 503 20.87 16.85 67.22
CA LEU A 503 20.09 15.62 67.20
C LEU A 503 19.06 15.71 68.34
N GLU A 504 17.80 15.54 68.01
CA GLU A 504 16.69 15.42 68.94
C GLU A 504 16.01 14.09 68.70
N ALA A 505 15.96 13.24 69.67
CA ALA A 505 15.38 11.91 69.58
C ALA A 505 14.83 11.47 70.94
N THR A 506 13.82 10.63 70.96
CA THR A 506 13.28 10.00 72.20
C THR A 506 14.28 9.02 72.78
N GLU A 507 14.98 8.28 71.90
CA GLU A 507 15.97 7.27 72.28
C GLU A 507 17.15 7.34 71.27
N LYS A 508 18.35 7.11 71.77
CA LYS A 508 19.56 6.94 70.97
C LYS A 508 20.30 5.69 71.48
N GLU A 509 20.53 4.77 70.57
CA GLU A 509 21.39 3.62 70.74
C GLU A 509 22.64 3.74 69.89
N GLU A 510 23.81 3.44 70.42
CA GLU A 510 25.06 3.46 69.68
C GLU A 510 25.94 2.30 70.12
N GLU A 511 26.23 1.37 69.21
CA GLU A 511 27.10 0.23 69.45
C GLU A 511 28.39 0.33 68.64
N ILE A 512 29.53 0.32 69.32
CA ILE A 512 30.85 0.45 68.69
C ILE A 512 31.69 -0.75 69.18
N SER A 513 32.01 -1.63 68.23
CA SER A 513 32.70 -2.89 68.55
C SER A 513 34.18 -2.72 68.88
N ASN A 514 34.81 -1.64 68.46
CA ASN A 514 36.23 -1.41 68.76
C ASN A 514 36.40 -0.06 69.51
N ASP A 515 37.06 0.92 68.90
CA ASP A 515 37.42 2.16 69.58
C ASP A 515 36.43 3.30 69.30
N SER A 516 36.04 4.05 70.29
CA SER A 516 35.35 5.34 70.18
C SER A 516 36.19 6.45 70.73
N SER A 517 36.43 7.52 69.97
CA SER A 517 37.17 8.68 70.39
C SER A 517 36.34 9.93 70.20
N ILE A 518 36.16 10.72 71.26
CA ILE A 518 35.47 12.01 71.22
C ILE A 518 36.43 13.09 71.66
N ASN A 519 36.78 14.03 70.80
CA ASN A 519 37.67 15.14 71.09
C ASN A 519 36.88 16.49 71.03
N ILE A 520 36.79 17.18 72.12
CA ILE A 520 35.99 18.40 72.25
C ILE A 520 36.91 19.54 72.71
N GLY A 521 37.14 20.55 71.88
CA GLY A 521 38.00 21.70 72.23
C GLY A 521 37.38 22.70 73.21
N GLY A 522 36.10 22.56 73.53
CA GLY A 522 35.39 23.44 74.48
C GLY A 522 34.72 22.66 75.61
N LEU A 523 33.52 23.05 75.96
CA LEU A 523 32.75 22.39 77.05
C LEU A 523 32.06 21.11 76.53
N SER A 524 32.31 20.00 77.17
CA SER A 524 31.46 18.80 77.12
C SER A 524 30.54 18.75 78.28
N SER A 525 29.25 18.75 78.09
CA SER A 525 28.26 18.65 79.15
C SER A 525 27.30 17.48 78.91
N GLN A 526 27.14 16.62 79.84
CA GLN A 526 26.18 15.51 79.83
C GLN A 526 25.20 15.64 80.98
N THR A 527 23.90 15.64 80.73
CA THR A 527 22.85 15.68 81.72
C THR A 527 21.89 14.52 81.47
N ALA A 528 21.68 13.65 82.40
CA ALA A 528 20.78 12.55 82.31
C ALA A 528 20.13 12.24 83.72
N GLY A 529 19.02 11.54 83.72
CA GLY A 529 18.42 11.04 84.99
C GLY A 529 19.32 10.04 85.69
N GLU A 530 20.02 9.22 84.91
CA GLU A 530 21.04 8.30 85.39
C GLU A 530 22.18 8.20 84.38
N ILE A 531 23.41 8.11 84.87
CA ILE A 531 24.60 7.90 84.02
C ILE A 531 25.35 6.67 84.57
N VAL A 532 25.45 5.62 83.80
CA VAL A 532 26.26 4.46 84.10
C VAL A 532 27.44 4.39 83.12
N GLN A 533 28.64 4.37 83.70
CA GLN A 533 29.87 4.18 82.93
C GLN A 533 30.63 3.01 83.49
N SER A 534 30.92 1.98 82.75
CA SER A 534 31.64 0.81 83.17
C SER A 534 32.72 0.38 82.17
N ALA A 535 33.91 0.02 82.69
CA ALA A 535 34.93 -0.67 81.91
C ALA A 535 34.88 -2.16 82.30
N THR A 536 34.60 -3.06 81.38
CA THR A 536 34.49 -4.51 81.67
C THR A 536 35.85 -5.20 81.64
N SER A 537 36.84 -4.61 80.98
CA SER A 537 38.25 -5.05 81.06
C SER A 537 39.14 -3.81 80.86
N GLY A 538 40.05 -3.60 81.80
CA GLY A 538 40.95 -2.43 81.83
C GLY A 538 40.45 -1.31 82.74
N ASP A 539 41.06 -0.12 82.64
CA ASP A 539 40.84 1.00 83.56
C ASP A 539 39.81 2.01 83.05
N ALA A 540 38.97 2.54 83.91
CA ALA A 540 38.21 3.74 83.69
C ALA A 540 38.95 4.91 84.40
N ALA A 541 39.50 5.83 83.65
CA ALA A 541 40.28 6.95 84.20
C ALA A 541 39.61 8.30 83.92
N ILE A 542 39.53 9.17 84.87
CA ILE A 542 39.14 10.57 84.75
C ILE A 542 40.32 11.42 85.14
N THR A 543 40.93 12.17 84.20
CA THR A 543 42.08 13.02 84.45
C THR A 543 41.76 14.46 84.15
N ALA A 544 42.30 15.44 84.84
CA ALA A 544 42.12 16.83 84.58
C ALA A 544 43.45 17.62 84.89
N GLU A 545 43.78 18.55 84.06
CA GLU A 545 44.89 19.50 84.37
C GLU A 545 44.55 20.46 85.55
N GLY A 546 43.28 20.70 85.80
CA GLY A 546 42.73 21.45 86.90
C GLY A 546 42.12 20.59 88.00
N LYS A 547 40.85 20.80 88.31
CA LYS A 547 40.16 20.05 89.32
C LYS A 547 39.22 18.98 88.65
N ALA A 548 39.37 17.76 89.11
CA ALA A 548 38.31 16.73 88.92
C ALA A 548 37.43 16.75 90.17
N LEU A 549 36.14 17.05 90.04
CA LEU A 549 35.20 17.11 91.17
C LEU A 549 34.13 16.06 90.97
N LEU A 550 33.99 15.16 91.95
CA LEU A 550 32.88 14.24 92.07
C LEU A 550 31.98 14.74 93.17
N GLN A 551 30.73 15.06 92.92
CA GLN A 551 29.81 15.59 93.91
C GLN A 551 28.44 14.91 93.78
N GLY A 552 27.97 14.26 94.85
CA GLY A 552 26.63 13.76 94.93
C GLY A 552 25.82 14.56 95.96
N LYS A 553 24.49 14.64 95.74
CA LYS A 553 23.61 15.34 96.67
C LYS A 553 23.49 14.57 97.97
N ASP A 554 23.39 13.27 97.91
CA ASP A 554 23.17 12.39 99.09
C ASP A 554 24.47 11.65 99.46
N ASP A 555 25.24 11.15 98.54
CA ASP A 555 26.49 10.44 98.77
C ASP A 555 27.42 10.49 97.55
N ALA A 556 28.73 10.52 97.75
CA ALA A 556 29.75 10.38 96.71
C ALA A 556 30.80 9.38 97.17
N ARG A 557 30.78 8.14 96.67
CA ARG A 557 31.64 7.06 97.06
C ARG A 557 32.63 6.61 96.04
N ILE A 558 33.88 6.44 96.43
CA ILE A 558 34.90 5.74 95.65
C ILE A 558 35.15 4.42 96.41
N CYS A 559 34.70 3.30 95.86
CA CYS A 559 34.84 1.99 96.49
C CYS A 559 35.78 1.14 95.64
N LYS A 560 36.57 0.29 96.26
CA LYS A 560 37.30 -0.78 95.59
C LYS A 560 36.31 -1.98 95.47
N GLY A 561 36.05 -2.35 94.23
CA GLY A 561 35.20 -3.52 93.92
C GLY A 561 35.82 -4.83 94.29
#